data_8c164c6a456a311e53b9113bfe97e00a
#
_entry.id   8c164c6a456a311e53b9113bfe97e00a
#
_cell.length_a   1.000
_cell.length_b   1.000
_cell.length_c   1.000
_cell.angle_alpha   90.00
_cell.angle_beta   90.00
_cell.angle_gamma   90.00
#
_symmetry.space_group_name_H-M   'P 1'
#
loop_
_entity.id
_entity.type
_entity.pdbx_description
1 polymer ?
#
loop_
_entity_poly.entity_id
_entity_poly.type
_entity_poly.pdbx_seq_one_letter_code
_entity_poly.pdbx_strand_id
1 'polypeptide(L)'
;MVKGLYTAYTGMINEQKRLDVLSNNLANADTNGYKKEGTTSQTFADELAIKIKDTSSYGLAQKLGTISMGVHIGETYTDYSTGSFKVTDNSTDFAIKGDGFFAIAYTDKQGNSSVKYTRDGAFTVNTQGYLVTKDGDYVLNANDARNGNVNGRIRVDPTQKYRTRP
;
A
#
# COMPACT_ATOMS: atom_id res chain seq x y z
N MET A 1 33.95 -6.18 -18.67
CA MET A 1 33.73 -6.92 -17.41
C MET A 1 33.00 -6.11 -16.35
N VAL A 2 33.32 -4.82 -16.16
CA VAL A 2 32.67 -3.96 -15.13
C VAL A 2 31.15 -3.79 -15.37
N LYS A 3 30.71 -3.66 -16.63
CA LYS A 3 29.26 -3.51 -16.94
C LYS A 3 28.43 -4.73 -16.54
N GLY A 4 28.93 -5.94 -16.77
CA GLY A 4 28.24 -7.18 -16.34
C GLY A 4 28.14 -7.31 -14.82
N LEU A 5 29.15 -6.87 -14.08
CA LEU A 5 29.10 -6.82 -12.62
C LEU A 5 28.04 -5.82 -12.14
N TYR A 6 27.94 -4.66 -12.79
CA TYR A 6 26.95 -3.65 -12.47
C TYR A 6 25.51 -4.16 -12.72
N THR A 7 25.28 -4.84 -13.86
CA THR A 7 23.98 -5.46 -14.18
C THR A 7 23.61 -6.52 -13.16
N ALA A 8 24.57 -7.36 -12.74
CA ALA A 8 24.32 -8.35 -11.70
C ALA A 8 24.01 -7.70 -10.34
N TYR A 9 24.71 -6.64 -9.99
CA TYR A 9 24.47 -5.88 -8.75
C TYR A 9 23.10 -5.24 -8.74
N THR A 10 22.68 -4.57 -9.82
CA THR A 10 21.35 -3.95 -9.91
C THR A 10 20.25 -5.01 -9.85
N GLY A 11 20.46 -6.18 -10.48
CA GLY A 11 19.54 -7.32 -10.36
C GLY A 11 19.38 -7.80 -8.93
N MET A 12 20.47 -7.95 -8.18
CA MET A 12 20.42 -8.35 -6.77
C MET A 12 19.67 -7.33 -5.91
N ILE A 13 19.92 -6.03 -6.08
CA ILE A 13 19.20 -4.97 -5.35
C ILE A 13 17.71 -4.98 -5.69
N ASN A 14 17.36 -5.20 -6.95
CA ASN A 14 15.96 -5.29 -7.38
C ASN A 14 15.25 -6.47 -6.69
N GLU A 15 15.86 -7.65 -6.67
CA GLU A 15 15.29 -8.82 -5.99
C GLU A 15 15.23 -8.65 -4.47
N GLN A 16 16.21 -8.00 -3.85
CA GLN A 16 16.18 -7.68 -2.43
C GLN A 16 14.96 -6.81 -2.09
N LYS A 17 14.75 -5.71 -2.82
CA LYS A 17 13.58 -4.84 -2.60
C LYS A 17 12.26 -5.55 -2.85
N ARG A 18 12.22 -6.45 -3.84
CA ARG A 18 11.04 -7.30 -4.10
C ARG A 18 10.76 -8.23 -2.92
N LEU A 19 11.80 -8.83 -2.35
CA LEU A 19 11.69 -9.65 -1.15
C LEU A 19 11.22 -8.84 0.06
N ASP A 20 11.65 -7.59 0.22
CA ASP A 20 11.19 -6.70 1.29
C ASP A 20 9.68 -6.47 1.21
N VAL A 21 9.13 -6.20 0.01
CA VAL A 21 7.70 -6.04 -0.20
C VAL A 21 6.93 -7.34 0.04
N LEU A 22 7.46 -8.49 -0.42
CA LEU A 22 6.85 -9.78 -0.16
C LEU A 22 6.84 -10.13 1.33
N SER A 23 7.92 -9.83 2.04
CA SER A 23 8.02 -10.01 3.49
C SER A 23 7.01 -9.14 4.25
N ASN A 24 6.82 -7.89 3.82
CA ASN A 24 5.82 -7.00 4.37
C ASN A 24 4.41 -7.55 4.15
N ASN A 25 4.09 -8.00 2.92
CA ASN A 25 2.80 -8.62 2.62
C ASN A 25 2.56 -9.88 3.48
N LEU A 26 3.59 -10.70 3.67
CA LEU A 26 3.50 -11.91 4.48
C LEU A 26 3.28 -11.58 5.96
N ALA A 27 3.99 -10.58 6.49
CA ALA A 27 3.82 -10.12 7.86
C ALA A 27 2.39 -9.61 8.13
N ASN A 28 1.74 -9.05 7.11
CA ASN A 28 0.38 -8.51 7.18
C ASN A 28 -0.70 -9.46 6.63
N ALA A 29 -0.38 -10.74 6.39
CA ALA A 29 -1.34 -11.69 5.80
C ALA A 29 -2.58 -11.92 6.68
N ASP A 30 -2.45 -11.80 7.99
CA ASP A 30 -3.56 -11.93 8.96
C ASP A 30 -4.09 -10.57 9.45
N THR A 31 -3.61 -9.46 8.87
CA THR A 31 -4.08 -8.12 9.23
C THR A 31 -5.38 -7.79 8.49
N ASN A 32 -6.44 -7.48 9.24
CA ASN A 32 -7.73 -7.13 8.67
C ASN A 32 -7.64 -5.85 7.84
N GLY A 33 -8.24 -5.88 6.64
CA GLY A 33 -8.29 -4.71 5.78
C GLY A 33 -6.96 -4.35 5.10
N TYR A 34 -5.89 -5.10 5.31
CA TYR A 34 -4.62 -4.90 4.61
C TYR A 34 -4.77 -5.13 3.10
N LYS A 35 -4.16 -4.28 2.31
CA LYS A 35 -4.09 -4.38 0.85
C LYS A 35 -2.66 -4.65 0.44
N LYS A 36 -2.46 -5.76 -0.29
CA LYS A 36 -1.13 -6.17 -0.71
C LYS A 36 -0.48 -5.13 -1.62
N GLU A 37 0.80 -4.95 -1.46
CA GLU A 37 1.61 -4.14 -2.35
C GLU A 37 2.31 -5.04 -3.38
N GLY A 38 2.37 -4.56 -4.62
CA GLY A 38 3.13 -5.16 -5.69
C GLY A 38 4.20 -4.20 -6.20
N THR A 39 5.21 -4.76 -6.86
CA THR A 39 6.29 -3.97 -7.47
C THR A 39 6.40 -4.31 -8.95
N THR A 40 6.67 -3.30 -9.76
CA THR A 40 7.05 -3.47 -11.16
C THR A 40 8.54 -3.25 -11.31
N SER A 41 9.19 -4.09 -12.09
CA SER A 41 10.61 -3.90 -12.44
C SER A 41 10.71 -3.24 -13.81
N GLN A 42 11.54 -2.21 -13.91
CA GLN A 42 11.84 -1.51 -15.15
C GLN A 42 13.32 -1.66 -15.49
N THR A 43 13.63 -1.73 -16.77
CA THR A 43 15.01 -1.69 -17.25
C THR A 43 15.53 -0.25 -17.24
N PHE A 44 16.81 -0.09 -16.94
CA PHE A 44 17.47 1.19 -17.21
C PHE A 44 17.46 1.50 -18.71
N ALA A 45 17.53 2.79 -19.05
CA ALA A 45 17.68 3.20 -20.44
C ALA A 45 18.90 2.53 -21.07
N ASP A 46 18.73 2.02 -22.28
CA ASP A 46 19.81 1.38 -23.02
C ASP A 46 20.88 2.39 -23.37
N GLU A 47 22.13 2.05 -23.07
CA GLU A 47 23.29 2.82 -23.50
C GLU A 47 23.85 2.29 -24.82
N LEU A 48 24.26 3.23 -25.70
CA LEU A 48 24.92 2.89 -26.95
C LEU A 48 26.31 2.30 -26.70
N ALA A 49 26.51 1.05 -27.05
CA ALA A 49 27.82 0.41 -27.03
C ALA A 49 28.60 0.78 -28.29
N ILE A 50 29.72 1.48 -28.10
CA ILE A 50 30.64 1.87 -29.18
C ILE A 50 31.93 1.06 -28.99
N LYS A 51 32.38 0.40 -30.04
CA LYS A 51 33.73 -0.19 -30.09
C LYS A 51 34.73 0.91 -30.17
N ILE A 52 35.48 1.20 -29.10
CA ILE A 52 36.63 2.09 -29.10
C ILE A 52 37.77 1.32 -29.74
N LYS A 53 38.30 1.90 -30.74
CA LYS A 53 39.12 1.37 -31.80
C LYS A 53 40.45 0.78 -31.41
N ASP A 54 40.77 -0.31 -32.09
CA ASP A 54 42.11 -0.79 -32.38
C ASP A 54 42.76 0.13 -33.43
N THR A 55 43.95 0.63 -33.17
CA THR A 55 44.65 1.68 -33.95
C THR A 55 45.09 1.26 -35.36
N SER A 56 44.74 0.07 -35.82
CA SER A 56 45.23 -0.51 -37.08
C SER A 56 44.37 -0.22 -38.33
N SER A 57 43.24 0.45 -38.21
CA SER A 57 42.41 0.81 -39.37
C SER A 57 41.71 2.17 -39.25
N TYR A 58 41.86 3.03 -40.26
CA TYR A 58 41.13 4.28 -40.44
C TYR A 58 39.63 3.98 -40.65
N GLY A 59 38.82 4.07 -39.64
CA GLY A 59 37.37 3.89 -39.73
C GLY A 59 36.64 4.51 -38.52
N LEU A 60 35.45 5.00 -38.77
CA LEU A 60 34.53 5.54 -37.76
C LEU A 60 34.24 4.47 -36.67
N ALA A 61 34.05 4.93 -35.45
CA ALA A 61 33.65 4.05 -34.33
C ALA A 61 32.42 3.21 -34.73
N GLN A 62 32.58 1.90 -34.76
CA GLN A 62 31.52 0.99 -35.15
C GLN A 62 30.52 0.82 -33.99
N LYS A 63 29.26 1.12 -34.27
CA LYS A 63 28.18 0.86 -33.32
C LYS A 63 28.02 -0.68 -33.15
N LEU A 64 28.12 -1.17 -31.93
CA LEU A 64 27.95 -2.58 -31.61
C LEU A 64 26.49 -2.91 -31.21
N GLY A 65 25.67 -1.89 -30.99
CA GLY A 65 24.28 -2.05 -30.50
C GLY A 65 24.02 -1.29 -29.20
N THR A 66 22.93 -1.60 -28.56
CA THR A 66 22.56 -1.04 -27.24
C THR A 66 22.84 -2.08 -26.15
N ILE A 67 23.23 -1.62 -24.98
CA ILE A 67 23.45 -2.47 -23.80
C ILE A 67 22.54 -1.95 -22.69
N SER A 68 21.70 -2.84 -22.13
CA SER A 68 20.93 -2.54 -20.93
C SER A 68 21.85 -2.54 -19.71
N MET A 69 21.70 -1.53 -18.85
CA MET A 69 22.47 -1.37 -17.61
C MET A 69 21.86 -2.14 -16.43
N GLY A 70 20.85 -2.98 -16.68
CA GLY A 70 20.18 -3.78 -15.66
C GLY A 70 18.74 -3.32 -15.38
N VAL A 71 18.25 -3.63 -14.18
CA VAL A 71 16.89 -3.40 -13.76
C VAL A 71 16.80 -2.65 -12.42
N HIS A 72 15.72 -1.93 -12.22
CA HIS A 72 15.38 -1.29 -10.95
C HIS A 72 13.89 -1.41 -10.70
N ILE A 73 13.44 -1.19 -9.46
CA ILE A 73 12.02 -1.08 -9.16
C ILE A 73 11.53 0.24 -9.76
N GLY A 74 10.56 0.15 -10.67
CA GLY A 74 9.91 1.31 -11.29
C GLY A 74 8.86 1.91 -10.38
N GLU A 75 7.83 1.13 -10.08
CA GLU A 75 6.71 1.58 -9.27
C GLU A 75 6.29 0.51 -8.26
N THR A 76 5.80 0.96 -7.12
CA THR A 76 5.02 0.15 -6.18
C THR A 76 3.55 0.51 -6.32
N TYR A 77 2.70 -0.47 -6.37
CA TYR A 77 1.25 -0.28 -6.45
C TYR A 77 0.53 -1.09 -5.39
N THR A 78 -0.60 -0.55 -4.90
CA THR A 78 -1.46 -1.24 -3.95
C THR A 78 -2.63 -1.88 -4.69
N ASP A 79 -2.85 -3.17 -4.44
CA ASP A 79 -3.98 -3.91 -5.02
C ASP A 79 -5.21 -3.74 -4.12
N TYR A 80 -6.20 -2.97 -4.58
CA TYR A 80 -7.45 -2.72 -3.87
C TYR A 80 -8.53 -3.77 -4.12
N SER A 81 -8.24 -4.87 -4.82
CA SER A 81 -9.20 -5.93 -5.06
C SER A 81 -9.86 -6.42 -3.75
N THR A 82 -11.12 -6.81 -3.84
CA THR A 82 -11.87 -7.30 -2.68
C THR A 82 -11.48 -8.75 -2.40
N GLY A 83 -11.02 -9.02 -1.17
CA GLY A 83 -10.72 -10.37 -0.69
C GLY A 83 -11.96 -11.12 -0.21
N SER A 84 -11.76 -12.30 0.35
CA SER A 84 -12.82 -13.07 1.01
C SER A 84 -13.23 -12.45 2.34
N PHE A 85 -14.52 -12.52 2.67
CA PHE A 85 -15.02 -12.11 3.97
C PHE A 85 -14.93 -13.26 4.96
N LYS A 86 -14.44 -12.96 6.17
CA LYS A 86 -14.46 -13.89 7.29
C LYS A 86 -15.65 -13.53 8.19
N VAL A 87 -16.50 -14.50 8.46
CA VAL A 87 -17.60 -14.32 9.41
C VAL A 87 -17.03 -14.31 10.81
N THR A 88 -17.40 -13.31 11.60
CA THR A 88 -17.06 -13.17 13.02
C THR A 88 -18.34 -13.12 13.85
N ASP A 89 -18.25 -13.50 15.13
CA ASP A 89 -19.38 -13.45 16.03
C ASP A 89 -19.60 -12.08 16.68
N ASN A 90 -18.78 -11.09 16.33
CA ASN A 90 -18.88 -9.73 16.85
C ASN A 90 -19.88 -8.91 16.04
N SER A 91 -20.84 -8.31 16.71
CA SER A 91 -21.86 -7.45 16.09
C SER A 91 -21.33 -6.09 15.61
N THR A 92 -20.12 -5.71 16.02
CA THR A 92 -19.48 -4.45 15.70
C THR A 92 -18.41 -4.58 14.60
N ASP A 93 -18.23 -5.78 14.06
CA ASP A 93 -17.33 -6.01 12.93
C ASP A 93 -18.06 -5.76 11.62
N PHE A 94 -17.49 -4.89 10.79
CA PHE A 94 -18.06 -4.49 9.50
C PHE A 94 -17.06 -4.73 8.38
N ALA A 95 -17.56 -5.11 7.21
CA ALA A 95 -16.75 -5.25 6.01
C ALA A 95 -17.39 -4.50 4.84
N ILE A 96 -16.56 -3.85 4.02
CA ILE A 96 -17.01 -3.14 2.83
C ILE A 96 -16.86 -4.06 1.62
N LYS A 97 -17.98 -4.33 0.93
CA LYS A 97 -17.99 -5.01 -0.38
C LYS A 97 -17.93 -3.95 -1.48
N GLY A 98 -16.85 -3.98 -2.27
CA GLY A 98 -16.63 -2.99 -3.33
C GLY A 98 -15.72 -1.83 -2.89
N ASP A 99 -15.83 -0.71 -3.59
CA ASP A 99 -15.00 0.45 -3.37
C ASP A 99 -15.48 1.29 -2.19
N GLY A 100 -14.55 1.81 -1.40
CA GLY A 100 -14.84 2.66 -0.26
C GLY A 100 -13.90 2.41 0.92
N PHE A 101 -13.96 3.29 1.91
CA PHE A 101 -13.17 3.23 3.14
C PHE A 101 -14.01 3.69 4.31
N PHE A 102 -13.70 3.19 5.49
CA PHE A 102 -14.17 3.78 6.74
C PHE A 102 -13.38 5.03 7.04
N ALA A 103 -14.03 6.09 7.45
CA ALA A 103 -13.38 7.32 7.89
C ALA A 103 -13.21 7.31 9.40
N ILE A 104 -12.02 7.65 9.87
CA ILE A 104 -11.68 7.70 11.28
C ILE A 104 -11.11 9.08 11.65
N ALA A 105 -11.40 9.55 12.86
CA ALA A 105 -10.77 10.72 13.45
C ALA A 105 -9.50 10.28 14.16
N TYR A 106 -8.38 10.38 13.48
CA TYR A 106 -7.07 10.10 14.04
C TYR A 106 -6.58 11.31 14.82
N THR A 107 -6.15 11.10 16.06
CA THR A 107 -5.54 12.15 16.87
C THR A 107 -4.06 11.83 17.10
N ASP A 108 -3.20 12.74 16.65
CA ASP A 108 -1.76 12.62 16.82
C ASP A 108 -1.36 12.83 18.29
N LYS A 109 -0.17 12.37 18.67
CA LYS A 109 0.43 12.57 20.02
C LYS A 109 0.52 14.04 20.41
N GLN A 110 0.50 14.94 19.45
CA GLN A 110 0.51 16.40 19.65
C GLN A 110 -0.89 17.01 19.84
N GLY A 111 -1.95 16.18 19.79
CA GLY A 111 -3.34 16.63 19.94
C GLY A 111 -4.01 17.11 18.65
N ASN A 112 -3.32 17.06 17.51
CA ASN A 112 -3.92 17.41 16.23
C ASN A 112 -4.80 16.28 15.72
N SER A 113 -6.06 16.57 15.42
CA SER A 113 -6.99 15.60 14.88
C SER A 113 -7.12 15.77 13.36
N SER A 114 -7.08 14.65 12.63
CA SER A 114 -7.22 14.60 11.18
C SER A 114 -8.10 13.43 10.75
N VAL A 115 -8.80 13.57 9.62
CA VAL A 115 -9.56 12.48 9.03
C VAL A 115 -8.61 11.56 8.30
N LYS A 116 -8.64 10.28 8.65
CA LYS A 116 -7.92 9.21 7.94
C LYS A 116 -8.91 8.15 7.47
N TYR A 117 -8.47 7.32 6.55
CA TYR A 117 -9.29 6.29 5.93
C TYR A 117 -8.68 4.90 6.17
N THR A 118 -9.54 3.94 6.54
CA THR A 118 -9.12 2.56 6.78
C THR A 118 -10.07 1.57 6.11
N ARG A 119 -9.58 0.36 5.85
CA ARG A 119 -10.38 -0.82 5.47
C ARG A 119 -10.56 -1.81 6.61
N ASP A 120 -9.89 -1.58 7.75
CA ASP A 120 -10.15 -2.38 8.94
C ASP A 120 -11.53 -2.04 9.49
N GLY A 121 -12.37 -3.04 9.63
CA GLY A 121 -13.73 -2.93 10.13
C GLY A 121 -13.91 -3.55 11.52
N ALA A 122 -12.84 -3.89 12.22
CA ALA A 122 -12.91 -4.40 13.57
C ALA A 122 -13.05 -3.25 14.58
N PHE A 123 -14.29 -2.84 14.80
CA PHE A 123 -14.62 -1.75 15.70
C PHE A 123 -15.09 -2.26 17.08
N THR A 124 -14.96 -1.38 18.07
CA THR A 124 -15.48 -1.59 19.42
C THR A 124 -16.30 -0.39 19.87
N VAL A 125 -17.19 -0.58 20.84
CA VAL A 125 -17.95 0.52 21.42
C VAL A 125 -17.30 0.91 22.75
N ASN A 126 -16.94 2.17 22.90
CA ASN A 126 -16.35 2.68 24.13
C ASN A 126 -17.42 2.87 25.23
N THR A 127 -16.99 3.18 26.46
CA THR A 127 -17.88 3.41 27.61
C THR A 127 -18.88 4.56 27.43
N GLN A 128 -18.61 5.47 26.48
CA GLN A 128 -19.46 6.61 26.15
C GLN A 128 -20.46 6.29 25.03
N GLY A 129 -20.43 5.06 24.49
CA GLY A 129 -21.29 4.62 23.41
C GLY A 129 -20.83 5.03 22.01
N TYR A 130 -19.59 5.46 21.82
CA TYR A 130 -19.04 5.76 20.50
C TYR A 130 -18.33 4.56 19.88
N LEU A 131 -18.46 4.44 18.57
CA LEU A 131 -17.76 3.43 17.78
C LEU A 131 -16.29 3.87 17.59
N VAL A 132 -15.37 3.02 18.01
CA VAL A 132 -13.93 3.29 17.98
C VAL A 132 -13.16 2.13 17.37
N THR A 133 -11.98 2.41 16.84
CA THR A 133 -11.01 1.39 16.41
C THR A 133 -10.33 0.73 17.61
N LYS A 134 -9.55 -0.29 17.39
CA LYS A 134 -8.72 -0.92 18.44
C LYS A 134 -7.71 0.05 19.07
N ASP A 135 -7.28 1.06 18.29
CA ASP A 135 -6.34 2.08 18.72
C ASP A 135 -7.00 3.24 19.49
N GLY A 136 -8.36 3.25 19.53
CA GLY A 136 -9.14 4.26 20.23
C GLY A 136 -9.61 5.44 19.37
N ASP A 137 -9.34 5.42 18.06
CA ASP A 137 -9.78 6.45 17.13
C ASP A 137 -11.28 6.35 16.85
N TYR A 138 -11.97 7.48 16.78
CA TYR A 138 -13.42 7.52 16.54
C TYR A 138 -13.77 7.28 15.08
N VAL A 139 -14.78 6.46 14.83
CA VAL A 139 -15.34 6.29 13.50
C VAL A 139 -16.27 7.48 13.18
N LEU A 140 -16.10 8.03 11.99
CA LEU A 140 -16.84 9.21 11.52
C LEU A 140 -17.98 8.84 10.58
N ASN A 141 -19.01 9.66 10.57
CA ASN A 141 -20.06 9.57 9.57
C ASN A 141 -19.55 10.11 8.20
N ALA A 142 -20.18 9.66 7.12
CA ALA A 142 -19.73 9.98 5.76
C ALA A 142 -19.83 11.48 5.41
N ASN A 143 -20.79 12.21 5.99
CA ASN A 143 -20.98 13.63 5.69
C ASN A 143 -19.91 14.50 6.33
N ASP A 144 -19.61 14.25 7.59
CA ASP A 144 -18.58 15.00 8.33
C ASP A 144 -17.20 14.64 7.82
N ALA A 145 -16.94 13.37 7.51
CA ALA A 145 -15.67 12.92 6.92
C ALA A 145 -15.35 13.62 5.59
N ARG A 146 -16.36 13.80 4.71
CA ARG A 146 -16.19 14.52 3.43
C ARG A 146 -15.86 16.00 3.62
N ASN A 147 -16.38 16.59 4.68
CA ASN A 147 -16.13 18.00 5.02
C ASN A 147 -14.83 18.19 5.86
N GLY A 148 -14.10 17.10 6.13
CA GLY A 148 -12.91 17.15 6.99
C GLY A 148 -13.22 17.39 8.46
N ASN A 149 -14.48 17.24 8.89
CA ASN A 149 -14.90 17.47 10.25
C ASN A 149 -14.67 16.22 11.11
N VAL A 150 -13.83 16.34 12.13
CA VAL A 150 -13.49 15.25 13.07
C VAL A 150 -14.52 15.05 14.18
N ASN A 151 -15.55 15.89 14.27
CA ASN A 151 -16.55 15.83 15.34
C ASN A 151 -17.75 14.93 15.01
N GLY A 152 -17.88 14.47 13.77
CA GLY A 152 -18.97 13.61 13.30
C GLY A 152 -18.87 12.16 13.78
N ARG A 153 -18.65 11.93 15.06
CA ARG A 153 -18.45 10.62 15.69
C ARG A 153 -19.73 9.80 15.66
N ILE A 154 -19.66 8.54 15.28
CA ILE A 154 -20.81 7.63 15.29
C ILE A 154 -21.06 7.16 16.72
N ARG A 155 -22.27 7.44 17.24
CA ARG A 155 -22.72 6.95 18.52
C ARG A 155 -23.67 5.78 18.33
N VAL A 156 -23.38 4.69 19.03
CA VAL A 156 -24.22 3.47 19.07
C VAL A 156 -25.03 3.49 20.36
N ASP A 157 -26.34 3.50 20.23
CA ASP A 157 -27.22 3.40 21.40
C ASP A 157 -27.43 1.92 21.74
N PRO A 158 -26.98 1.42 22.92
CA PRO A 158 -27.10 0.04 23.30
C PRO A 158 -28.57 -0.42 23.50
N THR A 159 -29.50 0.51 23.61
CA THR A 159 -30.94 0.21 23.78
C THR A 159 -31.67 -0.03 22.47
N GLN A 160 -31.12 0.41 21.32
CA GLN A 160 -31.72 0.21 20.01
C GLN A 160 -31.23 -1.11 19.37
N LYS A 161 -32.16 -1.99 19.00
CA LYS A 161 -31.86 -3.14 18.14
C LYS A 161 -31.62 -2.63 16.71
N TYR A 162 -30.36 -2.57 16.33
CA TYR A 162 -29.98 -2.27 14.94
C TYR A 162 -30.31 -3.48 14.05
N ARG A 163 -31.15 -3.26 13.06
CA ARG A 163 -31.50 -4.30 12.08
C ARG A 163 -30.40 -4.36 11.03
N THR A 164 -29.60 -5.40 11.05
CA THR A 164 -28.72 -5.73 9.92
C THR A 164 -29.61 -6.10 8.73
N ARG A 165 -29.53 -5.35 7.64
CA ARG A 165 -30.08 -5.80 6.36
C ARG A 165 -29.09 -6.82 5.76
N PRO A 166 -29.58 -7.95 5.25
CA PRO A 166 -28.79 -8.94 4.55
C PRO A 166 -28.20 -8.38 3.25
#